data_11664bafa12c4aa3cbddc2c3eed5b24d
#
_entry.id   11664bafa12c4aa3cbddc2c3eed5b24d
#
_cell.length_a   1.000
_cell.length_b   1.000
_cell.length_c   1.000
_cell.angle_alpha   90.00
_cell.angle_beta   90.00
_cell.angle_gamma   90.00
#
_symmetry.space_group_name_H-M   'P 1'
#
loop_
_entity.id
_entity.type
_entity.pdbx_description
1 polymer ?
#
loop_
_entity_poly.entity_id
_entity_poly.type
_entity_poly.pdbx_seq_one_letter_code
_entity_poly.pdbx_strand_id
1 'polypeptide(L)'
;MVKPFSSTKRLRASDQLPSPTDQETRERILDAAHAVFLRKGTAGSRTQEIADEAGVNKALVHYYFGTKAALADAIFERSLGALIPLIFGILADENRSIEQKVRDIVREQIDFHSARPYLAGYMISEMHAEPRRVAEMISRRGHPPREVLRRQIREAVETGRMRPISAEQFIVNLMGLLIFPFALRPGLTLFLELDPSCWAAFMDERKRLLPDLILAGLRP
;
A
#
# COMPACT_ATOMS: atom_id res chain seq x y z
N MET A 1 -64.20 -19.38 3.65
CA MET A 1 -63.08 -20.34 3.56
C MET A 1 -61.96 -19.66 2.80
N VAL A 2 -61.04 -18.98 3.50
CA VAL A 2 -60.00 -18.15 2.94
C VAL A 2 -58.66 -18.90 3.15
N LYS A 3 -57.95 -19.20 2.01
CA LYS A 3 -56.64 -19.83 2.06
C LYS A 3 -55.56 -18.76 2.36
N PRO A 4 -54.55 -19.03 3.23
CA PRO A 4 -53.48 -18.12 3.43
C PRO A 4 -52.39 -18.26 2.33
N PHE A 5 -52.02 -17.14 1.74
CA PHE A 5 -50.88 -16.99 0.83
C PHE A 5 -49.61 -17.00 1.65
N SER A 6 -48.85 -18.11 1.60
CA SER A 6 -47.51 -18.19 2.15
C SER A 6 -46.51 -17.88 1.01
N SER A 7 -46.02 -16.65 0.96
CA SER A 7 -44.90 -16.26 0.10
C SER A 7 -43.62 -16.19 0.90
N THR A 8 -42.98 -17.34 1.03
CA THR A 8 -41.60 -17.40 1.59
C THR A 8 -40.64 -16.99 0.49
N LYS A 9 -40.29 -15.71 0.48
CA LYS A 9 -39.26 -15.17 -0.41
C LYS A 9 -37.90 -15.80 -0.02
N ARG A 10 -37.44 -16.78 -0.84
CA ARG A 10 -36.05 -17.31 -0.68
C ARG A 10 -35.09 -16.17 -0.94
N LEU A 11 -34.35 -15.77 0.10
CA LEU A 11 -33.22 -14.88 -0.01
C LEU A 11 -32.21 -15.49 -0.98
N ARG A 12 -31.72 -14.69 -1.90
CA ARG A 12 -30.71 -15.11 -2.89
C ARG A 12 -29.40 -15.40 -2.15
N ALA A 13 -28.66 -16.41 -2.63
CA ALA A 13 -27.39 -16.89 -2.05
C ALA A 13 -26.27 -15.82 -1.94
N SER A 14 -26.52 -14.59 -2.39
CA SER A 14 -25.60 -13.45 -2.35
C SER A 14 -25.61 -12.64 -1.04
N ASP A 15 -26.54 -12.91 -0.11
CA ASP A 15 -26.72 -12.11 1.11
C ASP A 15 -26.28 -12.82 2.40
N GLN A 16 -25.63 -13.99 2.29
CA GLN A 16 -25.04 -14.66 3.45
C GLN A 16 -23.63 -14.15 3.68
N LEU A 17 -23.33 -13.68 4.89
CA LEU A 17 -21.96 -13.43 5.34
C LEU A 17 -21.13 -14.71 5.10
N PRO A 18 -19.89 -14.58 4.56
CA PRO A 18 -19.05 -15.75 4.30
C PRO A 18 -18.85 -16.56 5.57
N SER A 19 -18.89 -17.89 5.45
CA SER A 19 -18.63 -18.76 6.60
C SER A 19 -17.17 -18.56 7.10
N PRO A 20 -16.86 -18.88 8.36
CA PRO A 20 -15.48 -18.85 8.86
C PRO A 20 -14.50 -19.58 7.94
N THR A 21 -14.88 -20.75 7.43
CA THR A 21 -14.10 -21.55 6.48
C THR A 21 -13.88 -20.84 5.15
N ASP A 22 -14.88 -20.10 4.66
CA ASP A 22 -14.78 -19.30 3.42
C ASP A 22 -13.81 -18.14 3.60
N GLN A 23 -13.87 -17.46 4.75
CA GLN A 23 -12.96 -16.37 5.07
C GLN A 23 -11.50 -16.87 5.19
N GLU A 24 -11.27 -17.98 5.87
CA GLU A 24 -9.95 -18.60 6.00
C GLU A 24 -9.38 -19.00 4.63
N THR A 25 -10.20 -19.58 3.78
CA THR A 25 -9.79 -19.97 2.42
C THR A 25 -9.44 -18.75 1.57
N ARG A 26 -10.25 -17.69 1.66
CA ARG A 26 -9.99 -16.43 0.96
C ARG A 26 -8.66 -15.80 1.39
N GLU A 27 -8.36 -15.77 2.69
CA GLU A 27 -7.09 -15.23 3.21
C GLU A 27 -5.90 -16.10 2.79
N ARG A 28 -6.00 -17.44 2.81
CA ARG A 28 -4.95 -18.34 2.30
C ARG A 28 -4.61 -18.06 0.84
N ILE A 29 -5.64 -17.82 -0.01
CA ILE A 29 -5.41 -17.49 -1.43
C ILE A 29 -4.71 -16.14 -1.56
N LEU A 30 -5.08 -15.14 -0.75
CA LEU A 30 -4.41 -13.83 -0.73
C LEU A 30 -2.95 -13.93 -0.30
N ASP A 31 -2.65 -14.74 0.72
CA ASP A 31 -1.29 -14.94 1.20
C ASP A 31 -0.43 -15.70 0.17
N ALA A 32 -0.98 -16.73 -0.44
CA ALA A 32 -0.32 -17.45 -1.52
C ALA A 32 -0.04 -16.55 -2.74
N ALA A 33 -1.02 -15.75 -3.13
CA ALA A 33 -0.85 -14.79 -4.21
C ALA A 33 0.21 -13.73 -3.88
N HIS A 34 0.23 -13.24 -2.63
CA HIS A 34 1.28 -12.36 -2.15
C HIS A 34 2.67 -13.01 -2.31
N ALA A 35 2.84 -14.26 -1.87
CA ALA A 35 4.10 -14.98 -1.98
C ALA A 35 4.54 -15.20 -3.44
N VAL A 36 3.60 -15.55 -4.32
CA VAL A 36 3.88 -15.72 -5.76
C VAL A 36 4.25 -14.38 -6.41
N PHE A 37 3.52 -13.29 -6.11
CA PHE A 37 3.81 -11.96 -6.63
C PHE A 37 5.15 -11.43 -6.14
N LEU A 38 5.54 -11.77 -4.92
CA LEU A 38 6.85 -11.40 -4.37
C LEU A 38 8.00 -12.01 -5.18
N ARG A 39 7.83 -13.28 -5.61
CA ARG A 39 8.85 -13.99 -6.38
C ARG A 39 8.90 -13.60 -7.87
N LYS A 40 7.74 -13.33 -8.50
CA LYS A 40 7.61 -13.24 -9.98
C LYS A 40 7.01 -11.94 -10.48
N GLY A 41 6.59 -11.05 -9.58
CA GLY A 41 5.75 -9.90 -9.91
C GLY A 41 4.33 -10.30 -10.31
N THR A 42 3.43 -9.33 -10.43
CA THR A 42 2.04 -9.58 -10.84
C THR A 42 1.94 -10.06 -12.29
N ALA A 43 2.74 -9.49 -13.21
CA ALA A 43 2.73 -9.87 -14.62
C ALA A 43 3.23 -11.30 -14.85
N GLY A 44 4.33 -11.70 -14.21
CA GLY A 44 4.97 -13.03 -14.37
C GLY A 44 4.26 -14.18 -13.67
N SER A 45 3.25 -13.92 -12.82
CA SER A 45 2.55 -14.95 -12.06
C SER A 45 1.40 -15.57 -12.84
N ARG A 46 1.09 -16.83 -12.51
CA ARG A 46 -0.05 -17.58 -13.08
C ARG A 46 -1.02 -17.97 -11.97
N THR A 47 -2.33 -17.94 -12.27
CA THR A 47 -3.39 -18.32 -11.31
C THR A 47 -3.23 -19.77 -10.82
N GLN A 48 -2.71 -20.67 -11.67
CA GLN A 48 -2.43 -22.04 -11.25
C GLN A 48 -1.37 -22.11 -10.16
N GLU A 49 -0.27 -21.36 -10.29
CA GLU A 49 0.79 -21.31 -9.26
C GLU A 49 0.28 -20.78 -7.93
N ILE A 50 -0.64 -19.83 -7.98
CA ILE A 50 -1.30 -19.29 -6.77
C ILE A 50 -2.19 -20.35 -6.13
N ALA A 51 -2.93 -21.11 -6.94
CA ALA A 51 -3.77 -22.21 -6.45
C ALA A 51 -2.93 -23.31 -5.79
N ASP A 52 -1.83 -23.71 -6.43
CA ASP A 52 -0.89 -24.71 -5.93
C ASP A 52 -0.26 -24.27 -4.60
N GLU A 53 0.20 -23.02 -4.52
CA GLU A 53 0.76 -22.41 -3.30
C GLU A 53 -0.28 -22.34 -2.15
N ALA A 54 -1.55 -22.05 -2.48
CA ALA A 54 -2.64 -21.97 -1.50
C ALA A 54 -3.17 -23.35 -1.06
N GLY A 55 -2.75 -24.44 -1.72
CA GLY A 55 -3.29 -25.78 -1.49
C GLY A 55 -4.78 -25.90 -1.87
N VAL A 56 -5.20 -25.20 -2.95
CA VAL A 56 -6.58 -25.21 -3.45
C VAL A 56 -6.59 -25.52 -4.96
N ASN A 57 -7.75 -25.88 -5.50
CA ASN A 57 -7.89 -25.97 -6.95
C ASN A 57 -8.04 -24.57 -7.59
N LYS A 58 -7.68 -24.45 -8.86
CA LYS A 58 -7.78 -23.21 -9.64
C LYS A 58 -9.20 -22.65 -9.70
N ALA A 59 -10.22 -23.54 -9.71
CA ALA A 59 -11.62 -23.13 -9.75
C ALA A 59 -12.02 -22.35 -8.49
N LEU A 60 -11.44 -22.69 -7.34
CA LEU A 60 -11.68 -22.00 -6.09
C LEU A 60 -11.08 -20.58 -6.09
N VAL A 61 -9.88 -20.40 -6.68
CA VAL A 61 -9.30 -19.07 -6.88
C VAL A 61 -10.21 -18.21 -7.78
N HIS A 62 -10.75 -18.79 -8.85
CA HIS A 62 -11.72 -18.10 -9.71
C HIS A 62 -13.05 -17.82 -9.01
N TYR A 63 -13.51 -18.72 -8.15
CA TYR A 63 -14.73 -18.52 -7.38
C TYR A 63 -14.63 -17.29 -6.46
N TYR A 64 -13.52 -17.14 -5.71
CA TYR A 64 -13.34 -16.04 -4.77
C TYR A 64 -12.96 -14.70 -5.41
N PHE A 65 -12.19 -14.73 -6.49
CA PHE A 65 -11.58 -13.51 -7.04
C PHE A 65 -11.89 -13.27 -8.52
N GLY A 66 -12.44 -14.25 -9.24
CA GLY A 66 -12.74 -14.14 -10.66
C GLY A 66 -11.49 -14.07 -11.53
N THR A 67 -10.77 -12.97 -11.50
CA THR A 67 -9.57 -12.75 -12.34
C THR A 67 -8.31 -12.55 -11.52
N LYS A 68 -7.14 -12.72 -12.17
CA LYS A 68 -5.84 -12.41 -11.56
C LYS A 68 -5.74 -10.90 -11.22
N ALA A 69 -6.34 -10.04 -12.03
CA ALA A 69 -6.38 -8.61 -11.78
C ALA A 69 -7.18 -8.30 -10.50
N ALA A 70 -8.38 -8.87 -10.34
CA ALA A 70 -9.18 -8.69 -9.14
C ALA A 70 -8.49 -9.26 -7.87
N LEU A 71 -7.72 -10.33 -8.01
CA LEU A 71 -6.89 -10.85 -6.92
C LEU A 71 -5.75 -9.88 -6.55
N ALA A 72 -5.10 -9.29 -7.55
CA ALA A 72 -4.06 -8.27 -7.32
C ALA A 72 -4.67 -7.01 -6.67
N ASP A 73 -5.86 -6.59 -7.09
CA ASP A 73 -6.61 -5.50 -6.44
C ASP A 73 -6.91 -5.79 -4.98
N ALA A 74 -7.37 -7.01 -4.67
CA ALA A 74 -7.67 -7.39 -3.29
C ALA A 74 -6.42 -7.37 -2.39
N ILE A 75 -5.26 -7.79 -2.91
CA ILE A 75 -3.97 -7.68 -2.21
C ILE A 75 -3.58 -6.20 -2.02
N PHE A 76 -3.76 -5.39 -3.05
CA PHE A 76 -3.49 -3.96 -2.99
C PHE A 76 -4.38 -3.27 -1.96
N GLU A 77 -5.69 -3.53 -1.97
CA GLU A 77 -6.62 -3.02 -0.96
C GLU A 77 -6.25 -3.44 0.46
N ARG A 78 -5.91 -4.71 0.68
CA ARG A 78 -5.45 -5.20 1.99
C ARG A 78 -4.18 -4.46 2.43
N SER A 79 -3.25 -4.26 1.52
CA SER A 79 -1.99 -3.57 1.79
C SER A 79 -2.18 -2.09 2.11
N LEU A 80 -3.03 -1.38 1.36
CA LEU A 80 -3.40 0.00 1.67
C LEU A 80 -4.14 0.10 3.01
N GLY A 81 -4.95 -0.92 3.34
CA GLY A 81 -5.66 -1.01 4.62
C GLY A 81 -4.72 -1.01 5.82
N ALA A 82 -3.52 -1.55 5.69
CA ALA A 82 -2.50 -1.53 6.74
C ALA A 82 -1.68 -0.23 6.73
N LEU A 83 -1.24 0.22 5.55
CA LEU A 83 -0.30 1.34 5.41
C LEU A 83 -0.96 2.71 5.62
N ILE A 84 -2.12 2.96 5.00
CA ILE A 84 -2.72 4.29 4.99
C ILE A 84 -3.10 4.79 6.39
N PRO A 85 -3.78 4.00 7.24
CA PRO A 85 -4.09 4.44 8.61
C PRO A 85 -2.82 4.73 9.43
N LEU A 86 -1.76 3.93 9.26
CA LEU A 86 -0.48 4.12 9.94
C LEU A 86 0.14 5.47 9.54
N ILE A 87 0.27 5.75 8.25
CA ILE A 87 0.87 6.99 7.75
C ILE A 87 0.01 8.20 8.12
N PHE A 88 -1.32 8.09 7.99
CA PHE A 88 -2.22 9.18 8.39
C PHE A 88 -2.17 9.43 9.90
N GLY A 89 -2.04 8.38 10.72
CA GLY A 89 -1.84 8.50 12.16
C GLY A 89 -0.56 9.26 12.51
N ILE A 90 0.56 8.94 11.86
CA ILE A 90 1.82 9.67 12.05
C ILE A 90 1.66 11.15 11.64
N LEU A 91 1.04 11.42 10.49
CA LEU A 91 0.85 12.78 10.00
C LEU A 91 -0.13 13.59 10.86
N ALA A 92 -1.16 12.95 11.43
CA ALA A 92 -2.17 13.57 12.28
C ALA A 92 -1.69 13.89 13.71
N ASP A 93 -0.65 13.21 14.17
CA ASP A 93 -0.15 13.37 15.54
C ASP A 93 0.44 14.76 15.74
N GLU A 94 -0.25 15.61 16.48
CA GLU A 94 0.15 17.00 16.78
C GLU A 94 1.34 17.09 17.74
N ASN A 95 1.59 16.04 18.53
CA ASN A 95 2.70 15.98 19.48
C ASN A 95 4.02 15.57 18.81
N ARG A 96 3.98 15.06 17.58
CA ARG A 96 5.20 14.74 16.81
C ARG A 96 5.69 15.95 16.03
N SER A 97 6.98 16.26 16.17
CA SER A 97 7.63 17.25 15.33
C SER A 97 7.71 16.77 13.86
N ILE A 98 7.96 17.70 12.92
CA ILE A 98 8.18 17.36 11.51
C ILE A 98 9.34 16.37 11.35
N GLU A 99 10.42 16.52 12.12
CA GLU A 99 11.57 15.62 12.13
C GLU A 99 11.19 14.20 12.54
N GLN A 100 10.40 14.07 13.60
CA GLN A 100 9.90 12.78 14.06
C GLN A 100 9.00 12.12 13.02
N LYS A 101 8.09 12.90 12.39
CA LYS A 101 7.22 12.42 11.31
C LYS A 101 8.03 11.93 10.12
N VAL A 102 9.06 12.65 9.69
CA VAL A 102 9.95 12.22 8.61
C VAL A 102 10.61 10.89 8.95
N ARG A 103 11.23 10.78 10.14
CA ARG A 103 11.92 9.55 10.56
C ARG A 103 10.96 8.35 10.61
N ASP A 104 9.80 8.54 11.21
CA ASP A 104 8.80 7.47 11.34
C ASP A 104 8.25 7.06 9.98
N ILE A 105 7.87 8.01 9.11
CA ILE A 105 7.34 7.70 7.77
C ILE A 105 8.41 7.00 6.91
N VAL A 106 9.67 7.44 6.95
CA VAL A 106 10.76 6.79 6.22
C VAL A 106 10.91 5.34 6.66
N ARG A 107 10.94 5.09 7.98
CA ARG A 107 11.04 3.74 8.52
C ARG A 107 9.88 2.86 8.07
N GLU A 108 8.65 3.28 8.34
CA GLU A 108 7.45 2.49 8.05
C GLU A 108 7.27 2.23 6.55
N GLN A 109 7.52 3.21 5.70
CA GLN A 109 7.41 3.07 4.25
C GLN A 109 8.47 2.13 3.68
N ILE A 110 9.73 2.25 4.11
CA ILE A 110 10.81 1.37 3.63
C ILE A 110 10.55 -0.06 4.09
N ASP A 111 10.19 -0.29 5.35
CA ASP A 111 9.88 -1.62 5.86
C ASP A 111 8.67 -2.25 5.14
N PHE A 112 7.62 -1.46 4.92
CA PHE A 112 6.44 -1.91 4.20
C PHE A 112 6.75 -2.33 2.76
N HIS A 113 7.47 -1.50 2.01
CA HIS A 113 7.79 -1.78 0.61
C HIS A 113 8.90 -2.83 0.46
N SER A 114 9.82 -2.97 1.41
CA SER A 114 10.80 -4.05 1.45
C SER A 114 10.14 -5.42 1.55
N ALA A 115 9.08 -5.52 2.35
CA ALA A 115 8.26 -6.73 2.45
C ALA A 115 7.35 -6.97 1.23
N ARG A 116 7.08 -5.93 0.42
CA ARG A 116 6.11 -5.96 -0.70
C ARG A 116 6.61 -5.18 -1.91
N PRO A 117 7.80 -5.51 -2.47
CA PRO A 117 8.49 -4.67 -3.47
C PRO A 117 7.69 -4.51 -4.79
N TYR A 118 6.78 -5.44 -5.12
CA TYR A 118 5.94 -5.35 -6.31
C TYR A 118 4.81 -4.31 -6.18
N LEU A 119 4.41 -3.93 -4.95
CA LEU A 119 3.26 -3.03 -4.74
C LEU A 119 3.52 -1.60 -5.22
N ALA A 120 4.74 -1.09 -5.11
CA ALA A 120 5.07 0.25 -5.56
C ALA A 120 4.85 0.41 -7.07
N GLY A 121 5.35 -0.55 -7.88
CA GLY A 121 5.13 -0.56 -9.32
C GLY A 121 3.66 -0.75 -9.69
N TYR A 122 2.96 -1.66 -8.99
CA TYR A 122 1.54 -1.88 -9.18
C TYR A 122 0.74 -0.61 -8.88
N MET A 123 1.00 0.06 -7.76
CA MET A 123 0.33 1.30 -7.38
C MET A 123 0.51 2.41 -8.43
N ILE A 124 1.71 2.59 -8.95
CA ILE A 124 1.98 3.59 -10.00
C ILE A 124 1.21 3.26 -11.27
N SER A 125 1.19 2.00 -11.68
CA SER A 125 0.41 1.54 -12.84
C SER A 125 -1.08 1.84 -12.67
N GLU A 126 -1.65 1.52 -11.50
CA GLU A 126 -3.06 1.77 -11.20
C GLU A 126 -3.39 3.27 -11.09
N MET A 127 -2.48 4.07 -10.51
CA MET A 127 -2.66 5.53 -10.48
C MET A 127 -2.66 6.17 -11.86
N HIS A 128 -1.98 5.58 -12.85
CA HIS A 128 -2.04 6.04 -14.24
C HIS A 128 -3.30 5.57 -14.95
N ALA A 129 -3.68 4.30 -14.76
CA ALA A 129 -4.82 3.69 -15.44
C ALA A 129 -6.16 4.18 -14.86
N GLU A 130 -6.30 4.19 -13.53
CA GLU A 130 -7.55 4.42 -12.82
C GLU A 130 -7.37 5.34 -11.60
N PRO A 131 -6.95 6.62 -11.77
CA PRO A 131 -6.58 7.50 -10.67
C PRO A 131 -7.73 7.76 -9.69
N ARG A 132 -8.99 7.83 -10.19
CA ARG A 132 -10.17 8.03 -9.34
C ARG A 132 -10.41 6.82 -8.43
N ARG A 133 -10.28 5.61 -8.97
CA ARG A 133 -10.44 4.36 -8.21
C ARG A 133 -9.42 4.29 -7.06
N VAL A 134 -8.15 4.58 -7.33
CA VAL A 134 -7.11 4.58 -6.30
C VAL A 134 -7.38 5.65 -5.23
N ALA A 135 -7.79 6.86 -5.63
CA ALA A 135 -8.14 7.92 -4.70
C ALA A 135 -9.32 7.53 -3.79
N GLU A 136 -10.36 6.88 -4.32
CA GLU A 136 -11.48 6.35 -3.56
C GLU A 136 -11.05 5.25 -2.58
N MET A 137 -10.18 4.34 -3.02
CA MET A 137 -9.62 3.27 -2.16
C MET A 137 -8.85 3.85 -0.97
N ILE A 138 -8.08 4.91 -1.18
CA ILE A 138 -7.37 5.63 -0.11
C ILE A 138 -8.38 6.35 0.81
N SER A 139 -9.36 7.05 0.25
CA SER A 139 -10.34 7.85 1.00
C SER A 139 -11.23 7.00 1.92
N ARG A 140 -11.52 5.76 1.54
CA ARG A 140 -12.25 4.81 2.41
C ARG A 140 -11.52 4.47 3.71
N ARG A 141 -10.21 4.71 3.78
CA ARG A 141 -9.34 4.41 4.93
C ARG A 141 -9.03 5.63 5.79
N GLY A 142 -9.60 6.76 5.43
CA GLY A 142 -9.46 8.03 6.12
C GLY A 142 -9.11 9.16 5.17
N HIS A 143 -9.18 10.37 5.69
CA HIS A 143 -8.77 11.56 4.95
C HIS A 143 -7.35 11.95 5.35
N PRO A 144 -6.50 12.33 4.36
CA PRO A 144 -5.18 12.86 4.67
C PRO A 144 -5.27 14.02 5.66
N PRO A 145 -4.52 14.02 6.75
CA PRO A 145 -4.59 15.08 7.79
C PRO A 145 -3.85 16.35 7.33
N ARG A 146 -4.32 16.92 6.23
CA ARG A 146 -3.68 18.06 5.52
C ARG A 146 -3.54 19.28 6.40
N GLU A 147 -4.55 19.58 7.20
CA GLU A 147 -4.56 20.82 8.00
C GLU A 147 -3.54 20.78 9.14
N VAL A 148 -3.37 19.63 9.80
CA VAL A 148 -2.34 19.45 10.83
C VAL A 148 -0.96 19.68 10.24
N LEU A 149 -0.67 19.03 9.11
CA LEU A 149 0.64 19.14 8.44
C LEU A 149 0.89 20.58 7.93
N ARG A 150 -0.11 21.22 7.29
CA ARG A 150 -0.01 22.59 6.82
C ARG A 150 0.26 23.57 7.96
N ARG A 151 -0.43 23.42 9.10
CA ARG A 151 -0.23 24.26 10.28
C ARG A 151 1.19 24.08 10.82
N GLN A 152 1.65 22.86 11.03
CA GLN A 152 2.99 22.59 11.58
C GLN A 152 4.11 23.09 10.65
N ILE A 153 3.98 22.92 9.34
CA ILE A 153 4.96 23.43 8.37
C ILE A 153 4.98 24.96 8.39
N ARG A 154 3.81 25.62 8.38
CA ARG A 154 3.70 27.06 8.44
C ARG A 154 4.38 27.61 9.70
N GLU A 155 4.05 27.07 10.86
CA GLU A 155 4.66 27.44 12.13
C GLU A 155 6.19 27.26 12.12
N ALA A 156 6.68 26.16 11.56
CA ALA A 156 8.12 25.90 11.45
C ALA A 156 8.82 26.92 10.53
N VAL A 157 8.18 27.35 9.45
CA VAL A 157 8.67 28.39 8.53
C VAL A 157 8.63 29.77 9.20
N GLU A 158 7.53 30.14 9.82
CA GLU A 158 7.35 31.45 10.50
C GLU A 158 8.35 31.62 11.66
N THR A 159 8.68 30.54 12.34
CA THR A 159 9.67 30.57 13.45
C THR A 159 11.12 30.37 12.99
N GLY A 160 11.38 30.35 11.67
CA GLY A 160 12.73 30.20 11.13
C GLY A 160 13.37 28.82 11.37
N ARG A 161 12.58 27.81 11.74
CA ARG A 161 13.05 26.43 11.92
C ARG A 161 13.10 25.63 10.61
N MET A 162 12.38 26.12 9.59
CA MET A 162 12.28 25.46 8.29
C MET A 162 12.30 26.50 7.17
N ARG A 163 12.94 26.18 6.06
CA ARG A 163 12.86 26.99 4.83
C ARG A 163 11.43 26.98 4.28
N PRO A 164 11.04 28.04 3.52
CA PRO A 164 9.71 28.08 2.91
C PRO A 164 9.46 26.89 1.99
N ILE A 165 8.42 26.11 2.30
CA ILE A 165 7.92 24.98 1.51
C ILE A 165 6.42 24.81 1.78
N SER A 166 5.64 24.41 0.78
CA SER A 166 4.26 24.01 1.01
C SER A 166 4.16 22.55 1.50
N ALA A 167 3.07 22.24 2.19
CA ALA A 167 2.81 20.87 2.64
C ALA A 167 2.69 19.88 1.47
N GLU A 168 2.18 20.35 0.33
CA GLU A 168 2.06 19.57 -0.91
C GLU A 168 3.45 19.21 -1.47
N GLN A 169 4.36 20.17 -1.57
CA GLN A 169 5.73 19.94 -2.02
C GLN A 169 6.48 19.03 -1.04
N PHE A 170 6.28 19.23 0.26
CA PHE A 170 6.85 18.35 1.28
C PHE A 170 6.41 16.88 1.07
N ILE A 171 5.09 16.64 0.88
CA ILE A 171 4.56 15.29 0.65
C ILE A 171 5.10 14.70 -0.66
N VAL A 172 5.11 15.46 -1.76
CA VAL A 172 5.59 14.99 -3.06
C VAL A 172 7.06 14.61 -3.00
N ASN A 173 7.91 15.43 -2.37
CA ASN A 173 9.32 15.14 -2.18
C ASN A 173 9.53 13.87 -1.34
N LEU A 174 8.79 13.75 -0.22
CA LEU A 174 8.87 12.58 0.65
C LEU A 174 8.45 11.31 -0.09
N MET A 175 7.32 11.32 -0.78
CA MET A 175 6.82 10.17 -1.54
C MET A 175 7.75 9.81 -2.71
N GLY A 176 8.24 10.80 -3.47
CA GLY A 176 9.18 10.57 -4.57
C GLY A 176 10.46 9.87 -4.09
N LEU A 177 11.03 10.35 -3.00
CA LEU A 177 12.25 9.75 -2.44
C LEU A 177 12.02 8.34 -1.86
N LEU A 178 10.82 8.05 -1.36
CA LEU A 178 10.50 6.76 -0.72
C LEU A 178 10.07 5.70 -1.74
N ILE A 179 9.18 6.05 -2.67
CA ILE A 179 8.51 5.08 -3.54
C ILE A 179 9.33 4.78 -4.79
N PHE A 180 10.01 5.79 -5.35
CA PHE A 180 10.79 5.69 -6.60
C PHE A 180 11.75 4.48 -6.64
N PRO A 181 12.59 4.21 -5.62
CA PRO A 181 13.50 3.08 -5.67
C PRO A 181 12.79 1.73 -5.79
N PHE A 182 11.66 1.56 -5.12
CA PHE A 182 10.88 0.32 -5.19
C PHE A 182 10.16 0.17 -6.54
N ALA A 183 9.59 1.26 -7.04
CA ALA A 183 8.87 1.25 -8.32
C ALA A 183 9.78 0.91 -9.50
N LEU A 184 11.02 1.41 -9.49
CA LEU A 184 11.99 1.23 -10.57
C LEU A 184 13.12 0.23 -10.22
N ARG A 185 12.95 -0.57 -9.15
CA ARG A 185 13.95 -1.52 -8.69
C ARG A 185 14.62 -2.32 -9.82
N PRO A 186 13.87 -2.96 -10.77
CA PRO A 186 14.52 -3.75 -11.84
C PRO A 186 15.46 -2.92 -12.71
N GLY A 187 15.07 -1.69 -13.05
CA GLY A 187 15.90 -0.77 -13.82
C GLY A 187 17.08 -0.23 -13.02
N LEU A 188 16.85 0.16 -11.76
CA LEU A 188 17.90 0.71 -10.90
C LEU A 188 19.00 -0.31 -10.58
N THR A 189 18.64 -1.57 -10.34
CA THR A 189 19.65 -2.62 -10.11
C THR A 189 20.55 -2.82 -11.31
N LEU A 190 20.01 -2.74 -12.53
CA LEU A 190 20.80 -2.81 -13.75
C LEU A 190 21.63 -1.54 -13.98
N PHE A 191 21.00 -0.37 -13.87
CA PHE A 191 21.66 0.91 -14.14
C PHE A 191 22.80 1.24 -13.16
N LEU A 192 22.61 0.89 -11.89
CA LEU A 192 23.60 1.13 -10.82
C LEU A 192 24.52 -0.06 -10.60
N GLU A 193 24.43 -1.11 -11.42
CA GLU A 193 25.20 -2.36 -11.31
C GLU A 193 25.10 -2.98 -9.89
N LEU A 194 23.94 -2.84 -9.26
CA LEU A 194 23.72 -3.39 -7.92
C LEU A 194 23.44 -4.88 -8.00
N ASP A 195 24.18 -5.67 -7.24
CA ASP A 195 23.85 -7.08 -7.04
C ASP A 195 22.45 -7.18 -6.42
N PRO A 196 21.52 -7.96 -7.00
CA PRO A 196 20.18 -8.16 -6.45
C PRO A 196 20.17 -8.65 -4.98
N SER A 197 21.22 -9.39 -4.55
CA SER A 197 21.38 -9.83 -3.16
C SER A 197 21.68 -8.67 -2.20
N CYS A 198 22.28 -7.57 -2.69
CA CYS A 198 22.60 -6.39 -1.90
C CYS A 198 21.44 -5.42 -1.71
N TRP A 199 20.28 -5.65 -2.37
CA TRP A 199 19.16 -4.72 -2.32
C TRP A 199 18.65 -4.46 -0.90
N ALA A 200 18.57 -5.48 -0.07
CA ALA A 200 18.12 -5.32 1.32
C ALA A 200 19.07 -4.40 2.10
N ALA A 201 20.38 -4.63 2.01
CA ALA A 201 21.39 -3.78 2.65
C ALA A 201 21.33 -2.34 2.13
N PHE A 202 21.17 -2.14 0.83
CA PHE A 202 21.00 -0.82 0.21
C PHE A 202 19.80 -0.08 0.77
N MET A 203 18.65 -0.75 0.95
CA MET A 203 17.46 -0.14 1.52
C MET A 203 17.57 0.11 3.02
N ASP A 204 18.27 -0.73 3.75
CA ASP A 204 18.59 -0.51 5.18
C ASP A 204 19.52 0.69 5.38
N GLU A 205 20.50 0.85 4.51
CA GLU A 205 21.34 2.06 4.49
C GLU A 205 20.50 3.29 4.17
N ARG A 206 19.64 3.23 3.15
CA ARG A 206 18.73 4.31 2.78
C ARG A 206 17.80 4.71 3.92
N LYS A 207 17.28 3.74 4.66
CA LYS A 207 16.43 3.97 5.85
C LYS A 207 17.13 4.81 6.92
N ARG A 208 18.47 4.66 7.06
CA ARG A 208 19.28 5.44 7.98
C ARG A 208 19.62 6.84 7.46
N LEU A 209 20.01 6.93 6.18
CA LEU A 209 20.51 8.18 5.57
C LEU A 209 19.41 9.15 5.13
N LEU A 210 18.28 8.62 4.62
CA LEU A 210 17.26 9.42 3.98
C LEU A 210 16.60 10.46 4.90
N PRO A 211 16.29 10.17 6.18
CA PRO A 211 15.75 11.18 7.07
C PRO A 211 16.64 12.42 7.19
N ASP A 212 17.94 12.22 7.37
CA ASP A 212 18.88 13.33 7.53
C ASP A 212 19.07 14.12 6.23
N LEU A 213 19.03 13.45 5.08
CA LEU A 213 19.03 14.11 3.77
C LEU A 213 17.81 15.01 3.58
N ILE A 214 16.59 14.50 3.89
CA ILE A 214 15.37 15.27 3.80
C ILE A 214 15.41 16.46 4.76
N LEU A 215 15.76 16.23 6.01
CA LEU A 215 15.79 17.25 7.03
C LEU A 215 16.85 18.32 6.76
N ALA A 216 18.02 17.94 6.21
CA ALA A 216 19.02 18.90 5.78
C ALA A 216 18.52 19.82 4.67
N GLY A 217 17.73 19.28 3.72
CA GLY A 217 17.08 20.07 2.65
C GLY A 217 15.96 20.99 3.14
N LEU A 218 15.49 20.82 4.38
CA LEU A 218 14.45 21.67 4.99
C LEU A 218 14.99 22.75 5.93
N ARG A 219 16.29 22.74 6.22
CA ARG A 219 16.93 23.78 7.06
C ARG A 219 16.86 25.15 6.39
N PRO A 220 16.74 26.23 7.19
CA PRO A 220 16.77 27.61 6.69
C PRO A 220 18.01 27.94 5.88
#